data_b09630ec67d4764c42904b1f61871809
#
_entry.id   b09630ec67d4764c42904b1f61871809
#
_cell.length_a   1.000
_cell.length_b   1.000
_cell.length_c   1.000
_cell.angle_alpha   90.00
_cell.angle_beta   90.00
_cell.angle_gamma   90.00
#
_symmetry.space_group_name_H-M   'P 1'
#
loop_
_entity.id
_entity.type
_entity.pdbx_description
1 polymer ?
#
loop_
_entity_poly.entity_id
_entity_poly.type
_entity_poly.pdbx_seq_one_letter_code
_entity_poly.pdbx_strand_id
1 'polypeptide(L)'
;MRFIPLLLVFSLFAQDDVGAPPKSGTTGSIGTVTLNGQVYNQLSIRPEIPIGKLGVGLDIYLYFNDEGMYWDSWDFSSGGSAYKTIIDKIYYLRWGQPGDNLYFMAGALPSVTLGQGILVNNYANIMEYPQVRQVGLNLQAKVAGFGIELIHSNFKSATPGVLGIRGSRTILPKLSLGVSFVTDLDQLAGLPDSDGDNYPDYYDYYPDDENKWDDYSSNQSLYDHHFEFYKEAHPNATLEEFLNEFTVTKSNYSPENATKDPISGLAIDATYTLSEKMTLYSQFGLLQGEIVDPEDNTKTINPGWGLVPIGARAKLGPINLLAEYRMGSRRFVFNYWDRAYDVNRVFVDASGVSTRESQLYLYGKLNGFYVQADMSVMNLFTLSSGYQYMKGEKWDKDLNKYETGETNKTFLSTISINPSLIPRVEKAEAF
;
A
#
# COMPACT_ATOMS: atom_id res chain seq x y z
N MET A 1 -28.87 5.12 13.58
CA MET A 1 -28.48 4.88 12.19
C MET A 1 -27.36 5.86 11.84
N ARG A 2 -26.11 5.51 12.07
CA ARG A 2 -24.96 6.28 11.60
C ARG A 2 -24.39 5.53 10.40
N PHE A 3 -24.60 6.11 9.22
CA PHE A 3 -23.90 5.69 8.02
C PHE A 3 -22.39 5.88 8.27
N ILE A 4 -21.68 4.77 8.42
CA ILE A 4 -20.24 4.76 8.18
C ILE A 4 -20.12 4.71 6.66
N PRO A 5 -19.69 5.78 5.97
CA PRO A 5 -19.34 5.64 4.59
C PRO A 5 -18.14 4.69 4.57
N LEU A 6 -18.30 3.54 3.94
CA LEU A 6 -17.19 2.71 3.52
C LEU A 6 -16.36 3.60 2.59
N LEU A 7 -15.33 4.23 3.15
CA LEU A 7 -14.37 5.01 2.40
C LEU A 7 -13.58 3.99 1.58
N LEU A 8 -14.12 3.66 0.42
CA LEU A 8 -13.36 3.07 -0.67
C LEU A 8 -12.33 4.13 -1.08
N VAL A 9 -11.22 4.17 -0.37
CA VAL A 9 -10.06 4.95 -0.77
C VAL A 9 -9.47 4.22 -1.98
N PHE A 10 -10.08 4.45 -3.13
CA PHE A 10 -9.37 4.24 -4.38
C PHE A 10 -8.21 5.24 -4.37
N SER A 11 -7.01 4.75 -4.13
CA SER A 11 -5.80 5.52 -4.31
C SER A 11 -5.59 5.79 -5.81
N LEU A 12 -6.38 6.72 -6.34
CA LEU A 12 -6.13 7.37 -7.61
C LEU A 12 -5.00 8.39 -7.35
N PHE A 13 -3.79 7.89 -7.20
CA PHE A 13 -2.64 8.79 -7.18
C PHE A 13 -2.21 9.06 -8.61
N ALA A 14 -1.94 10.33 -8.88
CA ALA A 14 -1.30 10.75 -10.08
C ALA A 14 -0.15 9.81 -10.44
N GLN A 15 -0.22 9.28 -11.62
CA GLN A 15 0.94 8.78 -12.30
C GLN A 15 1.69 10.03 -12.81
N ASP A 16 2.40 10.73 -11.92
CA ASP A 16 3.61 11.42 -12.38
C ASP A 16 4.41 10.40 -13.16
N ASP A 17 5.37 10.73 -14.03
CA ASP A 17 6.25 9.75 -14.68
C ASP A 17 6.68 8.71 -13.63
N VAL A 18 5.73 7.87 -13.29
CA VAL A 18 5.65 7.04 -12.10
C VAL A 18 6.61 5.91 -12.31
N GLY A 19 7.71 6.05 -11.67
CA GLY A 19 8.88 5.23 -11.84
C GLY A 19 10.13 6.04 -12.18
N ALA A 20 10.01 7.32 -12.56
CA ALA A 20 11.19 8.15 -12.55
C ALA A 20 11.49 8.53 -11.09
N PRO A 21 12.62 8.09 -10.52
CA PRO A 21 13.10 8.68 -9.28
C PRO A 21 13.15 10.19 -9.49
N PRO A 22 12.92 10.99 -8.46
CA PRO A 22 12.97 12.43 -8.59
C PRO A 22 14.28 12.80 -9.30
N LYS A 23 14.19 13.57 -10.37
CA LYS A 23 15.38 14.16 -10.97
C LYS A 23 16.09 14.87 -9.83
N SER A 24 17.32 14.43 -9.50
CA SER A 24 18.15 14.94 -8.40
C SER A 24 17.57 16.16 -7.71
N GLY A 25 16.72 15.95 -6.74
CA GLY A 25 15.99 16.98 -6.01
C GLY A 25 15.97 16.64 -4.55
N THR A 26 15.82 17.64 -3.70
CA THR A 26 15.61 17.46 -2.26
C THR A 26 14.12 17.60 -1.99
N THR A 27 13.49 16.59 -1.42
CA THR A 27 12.11 16.67 -0.92
C THR A 27 12.13 16.84 0.59
N GLY A 28 11.10 17.41 1.18
CA GLY A 28 10.96 17.56 2.62
C GLY A 28 9.52 17.46 3.08
N SER A 29 9.33 17.27 4.36
CA SER A 29 8.02 17.30 4.98
C SER A 29 8.09 17.95 6.36
N ILE A 30 7.00 18.58 6.77
CA ILE A 30 6.80 19.09 8.12
C ILE A 30 5.54 18.44 8.66
N GLY A 31 5.60 17.96 9.90
CA GLY A 31 4.47 17.30 10.55
C GLY A 31 4.63 17.24 12.05
N THR A 32 3.82 16.43 12.70
CA THR A 32 3.93 16.11 14.12
C THR A 32 3.98 14.59 14.28
N VAL A 33 4.70 14.13 15.29
CA VAL A 33 4.81 12.71 15.65
C VAL A 33 4.75 12.59 17.16
N THR A 34 4.18 11.52 17.66
CA THR A 34 4.24 11.15 19.07
C THR A 34 5.35 10.13 19.28
N LEU A 35 6.33 10.46 20.13
CA LEU A 35 7.43 9.59 20.50
C LEU A 35 7.45 9.46 22.03
N ASN A 36 7.44 8.25 22.54
CA ASN A 36 7.42 7.97 23.98
C ASN A 36 6.32 8.76 24.74
N GLY A 37 5.12 8.87 24.14
CA GLY A 37 3.99 9.59 24.73
C GLY A 37 4.07 11.12 24.65
N GLN A 38 5.12 11.70 24.05
CA GLN A 38 5.28 13.13 23.85
C GLN A 38 5.13 13.53 22.39
N VAL A 39 4.48 14.66 22.12
CA VAL A 39 4.30 15.20 20.76
C VAL A 39 5.50 16.05 20.38
N TYR A 40 6.09 15.74 19.22
CA TYR A 40 7.19 16.48 18.61
C TYR A 40 6.77 17.03 17.25
N ASN A 41 7.28 18.20 16.89
CA ASN A 41 7.30 18.64 15.50
C ASN A 41 8.37 17.88 14.75
N GLN A 42 8.06 17.46 13.54
CA GLN A 42 9.00 16.76 12.66
C GLN A 42 9.35 17.65 11.47
N LEU A 43 10.63 17.78 11.19
CA LEU A 43 11.17 18.31 9.95
C LEU A 43 11.94 17.18 9.25
N SER A 44 11.58 16.82 8.02
CA SER A 44 12.28 15.83 7.22
C SER A 44 12.79 16.47 5.94
N ILE A 45 14.03 16.15 5.56
CA ILE A 45 14.67 16.57 4.32
C ILE A 45 15.22 15.32 3.64
N ARG A 46 14.82 15.08 2.40
CA ARG A 46 15.18 13.88 1.61
C ARG A 46 15.99 14.23 0.38
N PRO A 47 17.29 14.50 0.52
CA PRO A 47 18.16 14.71 -0.63
C PRO A 47 18.50 13.38 -1.31
N GLU A 48 18.62 13.39 -2.63
CA GLU A 48 19.29 12.33 -3.37
C GLU A 48 20.72 12.77 -3.72
N ILE A 49 21.70 11.94 -3.39
CA ILE A 49 23.11 12.11 -3.75
C ILE A 49 23.40 11.25 -4.98
N PRO A 50 23.58 11.83 -6.16
CA PRO A 50 23.92 11.08 -7.38
C PRO A 50 25.41 10.76 -7.42
N ILE A 51 25.74 9.49 -7.63
CA ILE A 51 27.12 9.00 -7.83
C ILE A 51 27.17 8.19 -9.14
N GLY A 52 27.27 8.89 -10.27
CA GLY A 52 27.15 8.28 -11.60
C GLY A 52 25.74 7.73 -11.84
N LYS A 53 25.60 6.41 -12.03
CA LYS A 53 24.29 5.75 -12.14
C LYS A 53 23.65 5.41 -10.79
N LEU A 54 24.45 5.42 -9.71
CA LEU A 54 23.95 5.19 -8.36
C LEU A 54 23.34 6.47 -7.81
N GLY A 55 22.13 6.39 -7.25
CA GLY A 55 21.50 7.41 -6.44
C GLY A 55 21.33 6.91 -5.01
N VAL A 56 21.73 7.72 -4.05
CA VAL A 56 21.53 7.45 -2.62
C VAL A 56 20.53 8.47 -2.10
N GLY A 57 19.31 8.03 -1.88
CA GLY A 57 18.29 8.83 -1.22
C GLY A 57 18.51 8.76 0.29
N LEU A 58 18.56 9.92 0.93
CA LEU A 58 18.63 10.01 2.39
C LEU A 58 17.29 10.50 2.94
N ASP A 59 17.01 10.21 4.20
CA ASP A 59 15.96 10.86 4.99
C ASP A 59 16.58 11.42 6.26
N ILE A 60 16.79 12.71 6.25
CA ILE A 60 17.33 13.48 7.37
C ILE A 60 16.14 14.08 8.10
N TYR A 61 15.80 13.53 9.25
CA TYR A 61 14.67 14.00 10.05
C TYR A 61 15.15 14.52 11.41
N LEU A 62 14.48 15.55 11.86
CA LEU A 62 14.69 16.21 13.14
C LEU A 62 13.35 16.26 13.87
N TYR A 63 13.36 15.90 15.14
CA TYR A 63 12.20 16.01 16.02
C TYR A 63 12.49 17.07 17.07
N PHE A 64 11.54 17.96 17.31
CA PHE A 64 11.70 19.04 18.28
C PHE A 64 10.36 19.46 18.88
N ASN A 65 10.39 19.89 20.13
CA ASN A 65 9.28 20.47 20.84
C ASN A 65 9.74 21.69 21.65
N ASP A 66 8.91 22.20 22.54
CA ASP A 66 9.25 23.37 23.39
C ASP A 66 10.39 23.07 24.38
N GLU A 67 10.67 21.80 24.67
CA GLU A 67 11.75 21.34 25.54
C GLU A 67 13.10 21.19 24.79
N GLY A 68 13.08 21.17 23.46
CA GLY A 68 14.27 21.10 22.62
C GLY A 68 14.23 20.01 21.54
N MET A 69 15.42 19.56 21.13
CA MET A 69 15.59 18.53 20.10
C MET A 69 15.63 17.14 20.72
N TYR A 70 14.95 16.19 20.05
CA TYR A 70 15.04 14.77 20.39
C TYR A 70 16.27 14.14 19.72
N TRP A 71 17.33 13.93 20.51
CA TRP A 71 18.64 13.48 20.01
C TRP A 71 18.80 11.97 19.93
N ASP A 72 17.91 11.16 20.51
CA ASP A 72 18.05 9.69 20.54
C ASP A 72 18.10 9.06 19.15
N SER A 73 17.49 9.70 18.15
CA SER A 73 17.59 9.30 16.75
C SER A 73 18.91 9.69 16.05
N TRP A 74 19.85 10.31 16.77
CA TRP A 74 21.15 10.79 16.27
C TRP A 74 22.28 10.37 17.21
N ASP A 75 22.38 9.07 17.47
CA ASP A 75 23.40 8.53 18.37
C ASP A 75 24.73 8.31 17.63
N PHE A 76 25.74 9.10 18.00
CA PHE A 76 27.14 8.98 17.56
C PHE A 76 28.07 8.66 18.72
N SER A 77 27.59 8.15 19.85
CA SER A 77 28.37 7.85 21.05
C SER A 77 29.39 6.75 20.86
N SER A 78 29.18 5.86 19.89
CA SER A 78 30.10 4.78 19.53
C SER A 78 30.18 4.59 18.01
N GLY A 79 31.19 3.89 17.52
CA GLY A 79 31.28 3.54 16.11
C GLY A 79 30.10 2.66 15.63
N GLY A 80 29.60 1.80 16.49
CA GLY A 80 28.41 0.96 16.21
C GLY A 80 27.13 1.77 16.14
N SER A 81 26.91 2.68 17.08
CA SER A 81 25.76 3.57 17.09
C SER A 81 25.78 4.51 15.88
N ALA A 82 26.95 5.10 15.58
CA ALA A 82 27.11 5.96 14.42
C ALA A 82 26.80 5.24 13.10
N TYR A 83 27.25 3.99 12.93
CA TYR A 83 26.92 3.17 11.77
C TYR A 83 25.40 2.94 11.66
N LYS A 84 24.74 2.55 12.75
CA LYS A 84 23.29 2.35 12.79
C LYS A 84 22.55 3.65 12.44
N THR A 85 22.96 4.77 13.03
CA THR A 85 22.38 6.09 12.75
C THR A 85 22.49 6.46 11.28
N ILE A 86 23.66 6.26 10.63
CA ILE A 86 23.84 6.55 9.22
C ILE A 86 22.99 5.64 8.33
N ILE A 87 22.97 4.33 8.61
CA ILE A 87 22.16 3.36 7.83
C ILE A 87 20.66 3.69 7.98
N ASP A 88 20.24 4.09 9.14
CA ASP A 88 18.86 4.51 9.40
C ASP A 88 18.43 5.75 8.59
N LYS A 89 19.36 6.58 8.16
CA LYS A 89 19.07 7.74 7.30
C LYS A 89 19.09 7.42 5.81
N ILE A 90 19.41 6.18 5.40
CA ILE A 90 19.28 5.77 4.01
C ILE A 90 17.81 5.46 3.73
N TYR A 91 17.22 6.26 2.86
CA TYR A 91 15.82 6.10 2.44
C TYR A 91 15.70 5.07 1.32
N TYR A 92 16.59 5.16 0.31
CA TYR A 92 16.73 4.16 -0.75
C TYR A 92 18.12 4.20 -1.40
N LEU A 93 18.45 3.09 -2.05
CA LEU A 93 19.54 2.99 -3.02
C LEU A 93 18.96 2.73 -4.41
N ARG A 94 19.36 3.49 -5.40
CA ARG A 94 18.88 3.39 -6.78
C ARG A 94 20.03 3.23 -7.75
N TRP A 95 19.85 2.35 -8.74
CA TRP A 95 20.78 2.23 -9.87
C TRP A 95 20.03 2.43 -11.19
N GLY A 96 20.55 3.28 -12.06
CA GLY A 96 19.92 3.63 -13.32
C GLY A 96 18.65 4.46 -13.16
N GLN A 97 17.90 4.58 -14.25
CA GLN A 97 16.59 5.20 -14.30
C GLN A 97 15.56 4.18 -14.78
N PRO A 98 14.27 4.29 -14.40
CA PRO A 98 13.23 3.49 -15.00
C PRO A 98 13.27 3.56 -16.52
N GLY A 99 13.25 2.39 -17.17
CA GLY A 99 13.41 2.29 -18.62
C GLY A 99 14.83 1.99 -19.11
N ASP A 100 15.86 2.16 -18.28
CA ASP A 100 17.21 1.69 -18.59
C ASP A 100 17.27 0.17 -18.81
N ASN A 101 18.37 -0.34 -19.36
CA ASN A 101 18.58 -1.79 -19.50
C ASN A 101 18.67 -2.49 -18.14
N LEU A 102 19.12 -1.78 -17.11
CA LEU A 102 19.09 -2.21 -15.72
C LEU A 102 18.75 -1.03 -14.84
N TYR A 103 17.65 -1.17 -14.15
CA TYR A 103 17.20 -0.29 -13.07
C TYR A 103 16.89 -1.12 -11.85
N PHE A 104 17.29 -0.66 -10.67
CA PHE A 104 16.75 -1.12 -9.41
C PHE A 104 16.64 0.02 -8.39
N MET A 105 15.70 -0.13 -7.47
CA MET A 105 15.56 0.69 -6.27
C MET A 105 15.36 -0.24 -5.08
N ALA A 106 16.22 -0.11 -4.07
CA ALA A 106 16.15 -0.89 -2.84
C ALA A 106 15.95 0.07 -1.65
N GLY A 107 15.01 -0.24 -0.77
CA GLY A 107 14.60 0.61 0.36
C GLY A 107 13.15 1.03 0.25
N ALA A 108 12.88 2.32 0.42
CA ALA A 108 11.55 2.89 0.23
C ALA A 108 11.12 2.82 -1.24
N LEU A 109 9.94 2.28 -1.49
CA LEU A 109 9.32 2.17 -2.81
C LEU A 109 8.12 3.11 -2.86
N PRO A 110 8.27 4.33 -3.38
CA PRO A 110 7.19 5.33 -3.37
C PRO A 110 6.06 5.01 -4.35
N SER A 111 6.38 4.28 -5.41
CA SER A 111 5.42 3.85 -6.42
C SER A 111 6.00 2.76 -7.30
N VAL A 112 5.30 1.65 -7.43
CA VAL A 112 5.65 0.55 -8.32
C VAL A 112 4.42 0.06 -9.06
N THR A 113 4.55 -0.12 -10.38
CA THR A 113 3.50 -0.68 -11.24
C THR A 113 4.09 -1.82 -12.05
N LEU A 114 3.40 -2.95 -12.13
CA LEU A 114 3.76 -4.07 -13.00
C LEU A 114 2.92 -4.08 -14.28
N GLY A 115 3.59 -4.12 -15.41
CA GLY A 115 2.96 -4.13 -16.72
C GLY A 115 2.11 -2.88 -16.94
N GLN A 116 0.83 -3.07 -17.27
CA GLN A 116 -0.13 -1.98 -17.47
C GLN A 116 -0.97 -1.67 -16.22
N GLY A 117 -0.74 -2.38 -15.10
CA GLY A 117 -1.29 -2.02 -13.81
C GLY A 117 -2.60 -2.72 -13.42
N ILE A 118 -3.05 -3.75 -14.13
CA ILE A 118 -4.33 -4.41 -13.80
C ILE A 118 -4.34 -5.02 -12.39
N LEU A 119 -3.20 -5.55 -11.92
CA LEU A 119 -3.03 -6.15 -10.59
C LEU A 119 -2.28 -5.21 -9.65
N VAL A 120 -1.06 -4.78 -10.03
CA VAL A 120 -0.21 -3.89 -9.25
C VAL A 120 -0.13 -2.55 -9.94
N ASN A 121 -0.65 -1.52 -9.31
CA ASN A 121 -0.60 -0.17 -9.84
C ASN A 121 -0.34 0.84 -8.73
N ASN A 122 0.75 1.59 -8.88
CA ASN A 122 1.15 2.61 -7.93
C ASN A 122 1.33 2.06 -6.49
N TYR A 123 1.72 0.79 -6.32
CA TYR A 123 2.00 0.21 -5.03
C TYR A 123 3.14 0.97 -4.32
N ALA A 124 3.00 1.20 -3.03
CA ALA A 124 4.01 1.86 -2.21
C ALA A 124 4.16 1.17 -0.86
N ASN A 125 5.40 0.96 -0.43
CA ASN A 125 5.71 0.40 0.91
C ASN A 125 6.05 1.50 1.94
N ILE A 126 5.58 2.72 1.72
CA ILE A 126 5.93 3.90 2.52
C ILE A 126 4.72 4.56 3.19
N MET A 127 3.56 3.90 3.20
CA MET A 127 2.33 4.51 3.71
C MET A 127 2.37 4.74 5.22
N GLU A 128 3.08 3.89 5.95
CA GLU A 128 3.26 3.98 7.40
C GLU A 128 4.59 4.66 7.78
N TYR A 129 5.33 5.13 6.78
CA TYR A 129 6.59 5.83 7.00
C TYR A 129 6.35 7.20 7.67
N PRO A 130 7.13 7.62 8.66
CA PRO A 130 8.39 7.04 9.15
C PRO A 130 8.25 6.01 10.30
N GLN A 131 7.05 5.77 10.83
CA GLN A 131 6.82 4.87 11.95
C GLN A 131 7.26 3.45 11.60
N VAL A 132 6.78 2.93 10.47
CA VAL A 132 7.19 1.64 9.94
C VAL A 132 8.09 1.85 8.72
N ARG A 133 9.34 1.38 8.81
CA ARG A 133 10.33 1.47 7.73
C ARG A 133 10.50 0.13 7.06
N GLN A 134 9.84 -0.03 5.94
CA GLN A 134 10.00 -1.20 5.09
C GLN A 134 11.22 -1.04 4.16
N VAL A 135 11.85 -2.15 3.82
CA VAL A 135 12.97 -2.22 2.88
C VAL A 135 12.58 -3.13 1.73
N GLY A 136 12.11 -2.54 0.65
CA GLY A 136 11.69 -3.28 -0.54
C GLY A 136 12.72 -3.28 -1.66
N LEU A 137 12.36 -3.92 -2.77
CA LEU A 137 13.11 -3.94 -4.03
C LEU A 137 12.14 -3.78 -5.21
N ASN A 138 12.43 -2.82 -6.08
CA ASN A 138 11.90 -2.75 -7.43
C ASN A 138 13.07 -2.93 -8.40
N LEU A 139 13.02 -3.96 -9.23
CA LEU A 139 14.05 -4.26 -10.23
C LEU A 139 13.42 -4.35 -11.61
N GLN A 140 14.06 -3.71 -12.59
CA GLN A 140 13.72 -3.81 -14.01
C GLN A 140 14.98 -4.12 -14.80
N ALA A 141 14.93 -5.14 -15.63
CA ALA A 141 16.05 -5.53 -16.48
C ALA A 141 15.59 -5.84 -17.92
N LYS A 142 16.40 -5.43 -18.90
CA LYS A 142 16.17 -5.74 -20.31
C LYS A 142 17.39 -6.48 -20.85
N VAL A 143 17.20 -7.73 -21.24
CA VAL A 143 18.25 -8.60 -21.73
C VAL A 143 17.78 -9.33 -22.98
N ALA A 144 18.48 -9.16 -24.10
CA ALA A 144 18.24 -9.88 -25.35
C ALA A 144 16.77 -9.84 -25.85
N GLY A 145 16.11 -8.68 -25.69
CA GLY A 145 14.70 -8.49 -26.10
C GLY A 145 13.66 -9.00 -25.11
N PHE A 146 14.11 -9.52 -23.96
CA PHE A 146 13.25 -9.84 -22.82
C PHE A 146 13.31 -8.72 -21.79
N GLY A 147 12.17 -8.36 -21.21
CA GLY A 147 12.04 -7.52 -20.04
C GLY A 147 11.69 -8.38 -18.83
N ILE A 148 12.31 -8.07 -17.70
CA ILE A 148 12.03 -8.68 -16.39
C ILE A 148 11.74 -7.54 -15.43
N GLU A 149 10.64 -7.65 -14.69
CA GLU A 149 10.30 -6.73 -13.60
C GLU A 149 10.07 -7.57 -12.35
N LEU A 150 10.54 -7.08 -11.20
CA LEU A 150 10.42 -7.78 -9.92
C LEU A 150 10.11 -6.77 -8.81
N ILE A 151 9.17 -7.14 -7.95
CA ILE A 151 8.83 -6.42 -6.72
C ILE A 151 9.00 -7.36 -5.54
N HIS A 152 9.61 -6.85 -4.49
CA HIS A 152 9.61 -7.41 -3.14
C HIS A 152 9.33 -6.26 -2.17
N SER A 153 8.24 -6.33 -1.40
CA SER A 153 7.81 -5.18 -0.62
C SER A 153 8.66 -4.91 0.62
N ASN A 154 9.11 -5.96 1.33
CA ASN A 154 9.80 -5.78 2.60
C ASN A 154 10.73 -6.95 2.96
N PHE A 155 12.04 -6.74 2.92
CA PHE A 155 13.05 -7.73 3.35
C PHE A 155 13.17 -7.86 4.87
N LYS A 156 12.57 -6.97 5.65
CA LYS A 156 12.59 -7.07 7.11
C LYS A 156 11.56 -8.07 7.65
N SER A 157 10.54 -8.37 6.88
CA SER A 157 9.48 -9.31 7.25
C SER A 157 9.74 -10.68 6.62
N ALA A 158 9.50 -11.75 7.38
CA ALA A 158 9.50 -13.12 6.86
C ALA A 158 8.38 -13.36 5.84
N THR A 159 7.28 -12.64 5.98
CA THR A 159 6.13 -12.65 5.06
C THR A 159 5.92 -11.24 4.51
N PRO A 160 6.67 -10.83 3.47
CA PRO A 160 6.49 -9.53 2.84
C PRO A 160 5.08 -9.42 2.25
N GLY A 161 4.50 -8.21 2.27
CA GLY A 161 3.14 -8.00 1.76
C GLY A 161 3.01 -8.30 0.27
N VAL A 162 3.88 -7.77 -0.57
CA VAL A 162 3.79 -7.95 -2.02
C VAL A 162 5.06 -8.54 -2.58
N LEU A 163 4.91 -9.68 -3.25
CA LEU A 163 5.91 -10.28 -4.11
C LEU A 163 5.38 -10.31 -5.54
N GLY A 164 6.14 -9.83 -6.51
CA GLY A 164 5.71 -9.84 -7.90
C GLY A 164 6.83 -10.05 -8.87
N ILE A 165 6.55 -10.76 -9.95
CA ILE A 165 7.45 -10.93 -11.08
C ILE A 165 6.67 -10.76 -12.37
N ARG A 166 7.26 -10.07 -13.34
CA ARG A 166 6.76 -9.97 -14.71
C ARG A 166 7.85 -10.25 -15.71
N GLY A 167 7.55 -11.11 -16.65
CA GLY A 167 8.33 -11.33 -17.88
C GLY A 167 7.65 -10.68 -19.07
N SER A 168 8.39 -10.02 -19.95
CA SER A 168 7.86 -9.46 -21.18
C SER A 168 8.79 -9.69 -22.35
N ARG A 169 8.23 -9.70 -23.56
CA ARG A 169 8.99 -9.84 -24.81
C ARG A 169 8.36 -9.02 -25.93
N THR A 170 9.20 -8.30 -26.65
CA THR A 170 8.81 -7.65 -27.90
C THR A 170 8.83 -8.71 -29.01
N ILE A 171 7.67 -9.05 -29.55
CA ILE A 171 7.46 -10.08 -30.57
C ILE A 171 7.41 -9.51 -31.99
N LEU A 172 7.00 -8.23 -32.12
CA LEU A 172 7.02 -7.45 -33.35
C LEU A 172 7.56 -6.04 -33.04
N PRO A 173 8.03 -5.27 -34.01
CA PRO A 173 8.69 -3.98 -33.77
C PRO A 173 7.93 -2.98 -32.89
N LYS A 174 6.62 -3.15 -32.75
CA LYS A 174 5.73 -2.29 -31.95
C LYS A 174 4.84 -3.03 -30.98
N LEU A 175 4.92 -4.37 -30.93
CA LEU A 175 4.07 -5.21 -30.11
C LEU A 175 4.90 -5.97 -29.08
N SER A 176 4.59 -5.77 -27.83
CA SER A 176 5.15 -6.52 -26.71
C SER A 176 4.05 -7.28 -25.98
N LEU A 177 4.37 -8.48 -25.52
CA LEU A 177 3.52 -9.28 -24.64
C LEU A 177 4.18 -9.40 -23.28
N GLY A 178 3.38 -9.44 -22.23
CA GLY A 178 3.84 -9.61 -20.86
C GLY A 178 2.98 -10.61 -20.08
N VAL A 179 3.60 -11.25 -19.11
CA VAL A 179 2.95 -12.13 -18.14
C VAL A 179 3.45 -11.76 -16.77
N SER A 180 2.54 -11.56 -15.81
CA SER A 180 2.84 -11.19 -14.43
C SER A 180 2.27 -12.22 -13.47
N PHE A 181 3.00 -12.51 -12.42
CA PHE A 181 2.53 -13.21 -11.22
C PHE A 181 2.80 -12.32 -10.02
N VAL A 182 1.82 -12.21 -9.13
CA VAL A 182 1.91 -11.41 -7.90
C VAL A 182 1.29 -12.21 -6.77
N THR A 183 1.83 -12.12 -5.58
CA THR A 183 1.27 -12.77 -4.40
C THR A 183 1.56 -11.95 -3.14
N ASP A 184 0.64 -12.01 -2.19
CA ASP A 184 0.90 -11.84 -0.77
C ASP A 184 0.75 -13.23 -0.14
N LEU A 185 1.78 -13.68 0.55
CA LEU A 185 1.83 -15.03 1.14
C LEU A 185 1.00 -15.14 2.41
N ASP A 186 0.70 -14.00 3.03
CA ASP A 186 -0.09 -13.94 4.26
C ASP A 186 -0.55 -12.51 4.54
N GLN A 187 -1.81 -12.21 4.24
CA GLN A 187 -2.39 -10.90 4.51
C GLN A 187 -2.47 -10.60 6.01
N LEU A 188 -2.63 -11.64 6.86
CA LEU A 188 -2.69 -11.49 8.31
C LEU A 188 -1.36 -10.99 8.91
N ALA A 189 -0.25 -11.18 8.22
CA ALA A 189 1.04 -10.58 8.60
C ALA A 189 1.06 -9.03 8.52
N GLY A 190 -0.05 -8.41 8.14
CA GLY A 190 -0.28 -6.96 8.25
C GLY A 190 -0.89 -6.51 9.56
N LEU A 191 -1.23 -7.44 10.47
CA LEU A 191 -1.67 -7.06 11.81
C LEU A 191 -0.55 -6.32 12.53
N PRO A 192 -0.87 -5.24 13.28
CA PRO A 192 0.09 -4.57 14.13
C PRO A 192 0.69 -5.54 15.16
N ASP A 193 1.97 -5.38 15.43
CA ASP A 193 2.76 -6.07 16.44
C ASP A 193 3.70 -5.00 17.01
N SER A 194 3.27 -4.36 18.10
CA SER A 194 3.86 -3.11 18.59
C SER A 194 5.20 -3.31 19.27
N ASP A 195 5.43 -4.43 19.94
CA ASP A 195 6.68 -4.75 20.63
C ASP A 195 7.60 -5.71 19.83
N GLY A 196 7.08 -6.35 18.77
CA GLY A 196 7.86 -7.14 17.83
C GLY A 196 8.13 -8.57 18.28
N ASP A 197 7.34 -9.13 19.19
CA ASP A 197 7.51 -10.48 19.72
C ASP A 197 6.91 -11.59 18.84
N ASN A 198 6.26 -11.24 17.71
CA ASN A 198 5.53 -12.05 16.75
C ASN A 198 4.12 -12.47 17.20
N TYR A 199 3.61 -11.90 18.27
CA TYR A 199 2.19 -11.96 18.61
C TYR A 199 1.55 -10.64 18.22
N PRO A 200 0.69 -10.60 17.19
CA PRO A 200 0.01 -9.35 16.83
C PRO A 200 -0.81 -8.80 18.00
N ASP A 201 -0.85 -7.48 18.13
CA ASP A 201 -1.57 -6.76 19.21
C ASP A 201 -3.00 -7.26 19.45
N TYR A 202 -3.66 -7.76 18.40
CA TYR A 202 -5.02 -8.33 18.49
C TYR A 202 -5.05 -9.62 19.30
N TYR A 203 -3.98 -10.41 19.29
CA TYR A 203 -3.86 -11.68 19.96
C TYR A 203 -2.95 -11.63 21.19
N ASP A 204 -2.27 -10.49 21.38
CA ASP A 204 -1.34 -10.26 22.47
C ASP A 204 -2.01 -9.52 23.62
N TYR A 205 -1.78 -10.01 24.81
CA TYR A 205 -2.28 -9.42 26.03
C TYR A 205 -1.32 -8.40 26.65
N TYR A 206 -0.10 -8.30 26.13
CA TYR A 206 0.94 -7.38 26.56
C TYR A 206 1.59 -6.68 25.37
N PRO A 207 0.84 -5.97 24.54
CA PRO A 207 1.30 -5.45 23.24
C PRO A 207 2.46 -4.44 23.30
N ASP A 208 2.95 -4.15 24.50
CA ASP A 208 4.08 -3.26 24.78
C ASP A 208 5.24 -3.98 25.52
N ASP A 209 5.23 -5.31 25.71
CA ASP A 209 6.25 -6.07 26.46
C ASP A 209 6.70 -7.31 25.68
N GLU A 210 7.75 -7.18 24.87
CA GLU A 210 8.33 -8.22 23.98
C GLU A 210 8.64 -9.58 24.63
N ASN A 211 8.55 -9.68 25.96
CA ASN A 211 8.81 -10.91 26.71
C ASN A 211 7.53 -11.57 27.21
N LYS A 212 6.35 -11.03 26.90
CA LYS A 212 5.07 -11.52 27.40
C LYS A 212 3.99 -11.38 26.36
N TRP A 213 3.23 -12.41 26.09
CA TRP A 213 2.09 -12.44 25.17
C TRP A 213 0.84 -13.10 25.76
N ASP A 214 0.96 -13.94 26.78
CA ASP A 214 -0.15 -14.68 27.40
C ASP A 214 0.16 -15.08 28.84
N ASP A 215 -0.58 -14.56 29.79
CA ASP A 215 -0.68 -15.09 31.16
C ASP A 215 -1.93 -14.57 31.88
N TYR A 216 -3.10 -14.88 31.35
CA TYR A 216 -4.35 -14.39 31.92
C TYR A 216 -4.67 -14.98 33.29
N SER A 217 -4.28 -16.23 33.56
CA SER A 217 -4.76 -16.95 34.73
C SER A 217 -4.14 -16.49 36.04
N SER A 218 -3.06 -15.68 35.98
CA SER A 218 -2.30 -15.23 37.15
C SER A 218 -2.07 -13.72 37.22
N ASN A 219 -2.58 -12.93 36.27
CA ASN A 219 -2.14 -11.53 36.14
C ASN A 219 -3.25 -10.51 36.29
N GLN A 220 -3.39 -9.97 37.52
CA GLN A 220 -4.33 -8.89 37.84
C GLN A 220 -4.06 -7.62 36.99
N SER A 221 -2.81 -7.34 36.65
CA SER A 221 -2.45 -6.13 35.91
C SER A 221 -3.02 -6.11 34.50
N LEU A 222 -3.24 -7.27 33.89
CA LEU A 222 -3.85 -7.37 32.58
C LEU A 222 -5.36 -7.05 32.60
N TYR A 223 -6.07 -7.57 33.62
CA TYR A 223 -7.48 -7.19 33.83
C TYR A 223 -7.60 -5.69 34.07
N ASP A 224 -6.68 -5.13 34.83
CA ASP A 224 -6.66 -3.70 35.12
C ASP A 224 -6.45 -2.87 33.82
N HIS A 225 -5.55 -3.32 32.93
CA HIS A 225 -5.32 -2.67 31.63
C HIS A 225 -6.56 -2.71 30.74
N HIS A 226 -7.17 -3.87 30.54
CA HIS A 226 -8.39 -3.99 29.75
C HIS A 226 -9.60 -3.29 30.37
N PHE A 227 -9.66 -3.23 31.68
CA PHE A 227 -10.71 -2.49 32.38
C PHE A 227 -10.56 -0.98 32.19
N GLU A 228 -9.33 -0.45 32.21
CA GLU A 228 -9.10 0.98 31.91
C GLU A 228 -9.52 1.31 30.47
N PHE A 229 -9.20 0.45 29.50
CA PHE A 229 -9.65 0.64 28.13
C PHE A 229 -11.18 0.52 27.98
N TYR A 230 -11.81 -0.40 28.70
CA TYR A 230 -13.26 -0.54 28.74
C TYR A 230 -13.94 0.74 29.31
N LYS A 231 -13.32 1.36 30.33
CA LYS A 231 -13.81 2.60 30.92
C LYS A 231 -13.76 3.80 29.95
N GLU A 232 -12.93 3.80 28.94
CA GLU A 232 -12.94 4.87 27.92
C GLU A 232 -14.31 4.93 27.20
N ALA A 233 -14.88 3.77 26.91
CA ALA A 233 -16.21 3.67 26.30
C ALA A 233 -17.37 3.69 27.35
N HIS A 234 -17.08 3.29 28.59
CA HIS A 234 -18.04 3.14 29.68
C HIS A 234 -17.53 3.83 30.97
N PRO A 235 -17.49 5.18 31.05
CA PRO A 235 -16.80 5.93 32.10
C PRO A 235 -17.22 5.62 33.54
N ASN A 236 -18.43 5.09 33.74
CA ASN A 236 -18.98 4.76 35.04
C ASN A 236 -18.98 3.25 35.35
N ALA A 237 -18.37 2.44 34.46
CA ALA A 237 -18.37 0.99 34.63
C ALA A 237 -17.59 0.55 35.87
N THR A 238 -18.13 -0.46 36.55
CA THR A 238 -17.45 -1.15 37.64
C THR A 238 -16.64 -2.32 37.10
N LEU A 239 -15.64 -2.78 37.86
CA LEU A 239 -14.87 -3.97 37.53
C LEU A 239 -15.79 -5.21 37.42
N GLU A 240 -16.82 -5.31 38.26
CA GLU A 240 -17.79 -6.42 38.24
C GLU A 240 -18.61 -6.43 36.95
N GLU A 241 -19.06 -5.27 36.45
CA GLU A 241 -19.75 -5.15 35.17
C GLU A 241 -18.82 -5.55 34.01
N PHE A 242 -17.57 -5.09 34.03
CA PHE A 242 -16.56 -5.48 33.03
C PHE A 242 -16.35 -6.99 33.00
N LEU A 243 -16.12 -7.62 34.16
CA LEU A 243 -15.89 -9.08 34.25
C LEU A 243 -17.12 -9.91 33.86
N ASN A 244 -18.32 -9.35 33.98
CA ASN A 244 -19.56 -10.02 33.53
C ASN A 244 -19.77 -9.95 32.02
N GLU A 245 -19.31 -8.87 31.37
CA GLU A 245 -19.43 -8.67 29.92
C GLU A 245 -18.20 -9.19 29.19
N PHE A 246 -17.04 -9.07 29.77
CA PHE A 246 -15.76 -9.43 29.16
C PHE A 246 -15.32 -10.83 29.59
N THR A 247 -15.65 -11.82 28.78
CA THR A 247 -15.10 -13.17 28.98
C THR A 247 -13.67 -13.20 28.47
N VAL A 248 -12.73 -13.15 29.39
CA VAL A 248 -11.31 -13.32 29.06
C VAL A 248 -11.08 -14.75 28.62
N THR A 249 -10.97 -14.97 27.35
CA THR A 249 -10.54 -16.26 26.81
C THR A 249 -9.04 -16.19 26.53
N LYS A 250 -8.32 -17.21 26.96
CA LYS A 250 -6.91 -17.39 26.63
C LYS A 250 -6.77 -17.35 25.11
N SER A 251 -5.84 -16.56 24.59
CA SER A 251 -5.52 -16.59 23.18
C SER A 251 -5.00 -17.97 22.78
N ASN A 252 -5.61 -18.57 21.77
CA ASN A 252 -5.11 -19.79 21.15
C ASN A 252 -4.14 -19.48 19.99
N TYR A 253 -3.76 -18.23 19.83
CA TYR A 253 -2.81 -17.83 18.78
C TYR A 253 -1.43 -18.42 19.11
N SER A 254 -0.80 -18.95 18.10
CA SER A 254 0.60 -19.38 18.12
C SER A 254 1.24 -18.97 16.80
N PRO A 255 2.31 -18.19 16.80
CA PRO A 255 2.98 -17.74 15.57
C PRO A 255 3.39 -18.92 14.68
N GLU A 256 3.79 -20.04 15.27
CA GLU A 256 4.23 -21.25 14.55
C GLU A 256 3.09 -21.96 13.80
N ASN A 257 1.87 -21.88 14.34
CA ASN A 257 0.69 -22.57 13.83
C ASN A 257 -0.40 -21.60 13.35
N ALA A 258 -0.08 -20.30 13.23
CA ALA A 258 -1.03 -19.30 12.78
C ALA A 258 -1.53 -19.63 11.38
N THR A 259 -2.85 -19.52 11.20
CA THR A 259 -3.47 -19.65 9.88
C THR A 259 -2.98 -18.51 9.00
N LYS A 260 -2.53 -18.81 7.79
CA LYS A 260 -2.14 -17.84 6.78
C LYS A 260 -3.29 -17.61 5.82
N ASP A 261 -3.40 -16.39 5.35
CA ASP A 261 -4.39 -15.99 4.35
C ASP A 261 -3.69 -15.45 3.08
N PRO A 262 -3.24 -16.34 2.17
CA PRO A 262 -2.50 -15.97 0.97
C PRO A 262 -3.45 -15.57 -0.15
N ILE A 263 -3.09 -14.53 -0.90
CA ILE A 263 -3.74 -14.16 -2.16
C ILE A 263 -2.72 -14.04 -3.28
N SER A 264 -3.07 -14.52 -4.47
CA SER A 264 -2.23 -14.44 -5.66
C SER A 264 -2.98 -13.84 -6.84
N GLY A 265 -2.24 -13.41 -7.85
CA GLY A 265 -2.80 -12.92 -9.10
C GLY A 265 -1.93 -13.28 -10.29
N LEU A 266 -2.58 -13.60 -11.39
CA LEU A 266 -1.95 -13.78 -12.72
C LEU A 266 -2.47 -12.71 -13.65
N ALA A 267 -1.58 -12.11 -14.45
CA ALA A 267 -2.00 -11.22 -15.52
C ALA A 267 -1.23 -11.45 -16.81
N ILE A 268 -1.90 -11.18 -17.91
CA ILE A 268 -1.30 -11.11 -19.25
C ILE A 268 -1.61 -9.73 -19.84
N ASP A 269 -0.67 -9.19 -20.58
CA ASP A 269 -0.84 -7.92 -21.28
C ASP A 269 -0.25 -7.95 -22.68
N ALA A 270 -0.84 -7.16 -23.56
CA ALA A 270 -0.34 -6.89 -24.90
C ALA A 270 -0.27 -5.38 -25.08
N THR A 271 0.88 -4.86 -25.43
CA THR A 271 1.16 -3.42 -25.56
C THR A 271 1.62 -3.13 -26.98
N TYR A 272 0.92 -2.22 -27.68
CA TYR A 272 1.25 -1.77 -29.02
C TYR A 272 1.64 -0.28 -29.03
N THR A 273 2.90 0.00 -29.33
CA THR A 273 3.44 1.37 -29.40
C THR A 273 3.11 1.99 -30.75
N LEU A 274 2.10 2.86 -30.79
CA LEU A 274 1.74 3.61 -32.01
C LEU A 274 2.80 4.63 -32.38
N SER A 275 3.25 5.40 -31.40
CA SER A 275 4.29 6.42 -31.52
C SER A 275 4.99 6.60 -30.17
N GLU A 276 6.02 7.47 -30.12
CA GLU A 276 6.68 7.84 -28.86
C GLU A 276 5.72 8.50 -27.83
N LYS A 277 4.58 8.98 -28.30
CA LYS A 277 3.59 9.70 -27.47
C LYS A 277 2.30 8.91 -27.26
N MET A 278 2.13 7.76 -27.89
CA MET A 278 0.87 7.03 -27.84
C MET A 278 1.09 5.52 -27.83
N THR A 279 0.46 4.87 -26.86
CA THR A 279 0.48 3.42 -26.67
C THR A 279 -0.95 2.91 -26.51
N LEU A 280 -1.27 1.85 -27.20
CA LEU A 280 -2.49 1.06 -26.97
C LEU A 280 -2.12 -0.23 -26.24
N TYR A 281 -3.03 -0.73 -25.42
CA TYR A 281 -2.82 -2.00 -24.74
C TYR A 281 -4.13 -2.72 -24.44
N SER A 282 -3.99 -4.00 -24.17
CA SER A 282 -5.02 -4.85 -23.60
C SER A 282 -4.42 -5.64 -22.44
N GLN A 283 -5.21 -5.90 -21.41
CA GLN A 283 -4.74 -6.68 -20.27
C GLN A 283 -5.88 -7.50 -19.66
N PHE A 284 -5.54 -8.69 -19.18
CA PHE A 284 -6.40 -9.58 -18.43
C PHE A 284 -5.72 -9.92 -17.10
N GLY A 285 -6.48 -9.92 -16.01
CA GLY A 285 -6.00 -10.28 -14.68
C GLY A 285 -6.97 -11.22 -13.98
N LEU A 286 -6.43 -12.17 -13.25
CA LEU A 286 -7.16 -13.14 -12.45
C LEU A 286 -6.60 -13.09 -11.02
N LEU A 287 -7.46 -12.97 -10.01
CA LEU A 287 -7.12 -13.17 -8.60
C LEU A 287 -7.38 -14.62 -8.20
N GLN A 288 -6.56 -15.15 -7.31
CA GLN A 288 -6.63 -16.52 -6.81
C GLN A 288 -6.46 -16.51 -5.28
N GLY A 289 -7.38 -17.15 -4.58
CA GLY A 289 -7.45 -17.23 -3.13
C GLY A 289 -8.74 -17.89 -2.70
N GLU A 290 -9.10 -17.80 -1.43
CA GLU A 290 -10.29 -18.43 -0.85
C GLU A 290 -11.11 -17.43 -0.06
N ILE A 291 -12.32 -17.14 -0.51
CA ILE A 291 -13.27 -16.24 0.17
C ILE A 291 -14.38 -17.08 0.77
N VAL A 292 -14.73 -16.85 2.02
CA VAL A 292 -15.94 -17.47 2.60
C VAL A 292 -17.16 -17.00 1.82
N ASP A 293 -18.00 -17.94 1.40
CA ASP A 293 -19.22 -17.64 0.66
C ASP A 293 -20.21 -16.90 1.60
N PRO A 294 -20.56 -15.64 1.30
CA PRO A 294 -21.48 -14.89 2.15
C PRO A 294 -22.92 -15.44 2.15
N GLU A 295 -23.27 -16.29 1.17
CA GLU A 295 -24.58 -16.99 1.11
C GLU A 295 -24.56 -18.32 1.89
N ASP A 296 -23.38 -18.93 2.07
CA ASP A 296 -23.19 -20.20 2.78
C ASP A 296 -21.79 -20.25 3.42
N ASN A 297 -21.69 -19.83 4.67
CA ASN A 297 -20.44 -19.72 5.41
C ASN A 297 -19.69 -21.05 5.64
N THR A 298 -20.25 -22.17 5.21
CA THR A 298 -19.58 -23.48 5.20
C THR A 298 -18.77 -23.75 3.93
N LYS A 299 -18.84 -22.84 2.95
CA LYS A 299 -18.18 -22.96 1.65
C LYS A 299 -17.19 -21.84 1.41
N THR A 300 -16.23 -22.11 0.56
CA THR A 300 -15.33 -21.10 -0.01
C THR A 300 -15.61 -20.91 -1.49
N ILE A 301 -15.38 -19.69 -1.96
CA ILE A 301 -15.50 -19.28 -3.35
C ILE A 301 -14.24 -18.56 -3.80
N ASN A 302 -13.89 -18.67 -5.06
CA ASN A 302 -12.71 -18.01 -5.59
C ASN A 302 -12.96 -16.53 -5.89
N PRO A 303 -11.91 -15.68 -5.82
CA PRO A 303 -11.89 -14.36 -6.41
C PRO A 303 -12.22 -14.35 -7.91
N GLY A 304 -12.34 -13.16 -8.45
CA GLY A 304 -12.75 -12.97 -9.85
C GLY A 304 -11.60 -12.61 -10.79
N TRP A 305 -12.02 -12.16 -11.98
CA TRP A 305 -11.14 -11.70 -13.04
C TRP A 305 -11.53 -10.31 -13.55
N GLY A 306 -10.55 -9.60 -14.11
CA GLY A 306 -10.70 -8.32 -14.79
C GLY A 306 -10.12 -8.31 -16.17
N LEU A 307 -10.71 -7.54 -17.06
CA LEU A 307 -10.28 -7.36 -18.43
C LEU A 307 -10.32 -5.87 -18.80
N VAL A 308 -9.26 -5.39 -19.40
CA VAL A 308 -9.20 -4.15 -20.16
C VAL A 308 -9.02 -4.55 -21.64
N PRO A 309 -10.12 -4.72 -22.39
CA PRO A 309 -10.01 -5.10 -23.80
C PRO A 309 -9.29 -4.04 -24.63
N ILE A 310 -9.41 -2.78 -24.24
CA ILE A 310 -8.70 -1.66 -24.84
C ILE A 310 -8.37 -0.61 -23.80
N GLY A 311 -7.09 -0.26 -23.71
CA GLY A 311 -6.54 0.85 -22.97
C GLY A 311 -5.66 1.70 -23.88
N ALA A 312 -5.58 2.97 -23.59
CA ALA A 312 -4.73 3.92 -24.31
C ALA A 312 -4.01 4.84 -23.34
N ARG A 313 -2.73 5.07 -23.59
CA ARG A 313 -1.93 6.12 -22.95
C ARG A 313 -1.46 7.11 -24.00
N ALA A 314 -1.59 8.40 -23.74
CA ALA A 314 -1.17 9.43 -24.67
C ALA A 314 -0.51 10.59 -23.94
N LYS A 315 0.59 11.10 -24.48
CA LYS A 315 1.27 12.32 -24.01
C LYS A 315 0.95 13.47 -24.96
N LEU A 316 0.12 14.39 -24.51
CA LEU A 316 -0.37 15.54 -25.27
C LEU A 316 0.21 16.84 -24.70
N GLY A 317 1.45 17.17 -25.11
CA GLY A 317 2.17 18.30 -24.52
C GLY A 317 2.43 18.10 -23.03
N PRO A 318 1.89 18.97 -22.15
CA PRO A 318 2.05 18.84 -20.70
C PRO A 318 1.08 17.83 -20.06
N ILE A 319 0.18 17.23 -20.85
CA ILE A 319 -0.89 16.36 -20.36
C ILE A 319 -0.55 14.90 -20.70
N ASN A 320 -0.56 14.04 -19.69
CA ASN A 320 -0.57 12.60 -19.83
C ASN A 320 -2.01 12.10 -19.66
N LEU A 321 -2.51 11.35 -20.61
CA LEU A 321 -3.85 10.78 -20.60
C LEU A 321 -3.78 9.25 -20.52
N LEU A 322 -4.66 8.68 -19.72
CA LEU A 322 -4.99 7.27 -19.68
C LEU A 322 -6.48 7.11 -19.92
N ALA A 323 -6.88 6.21 -20.78
CA ALA A 323 -8.28 5.83 -20.97
C ALA A 323 -8.39 4.31 -21.11
N GLU A 324 -9.32 3.71 -20.38
CA GLU A 324 -9.56 2.27 -20.37
C GLU A 324 -11.06 1.98 -20.45
N TYR A 325 -11.42 0.95 -21.19
CA TYR A 325 -12.68 0.27 -20.97
C TYR A 325 -12.40 -0.94 -20.08
N ARG A 326 -13.08 -1.00 -18.93
CA ARG A 326 -12.87 -2.00 -17.88
C ARG A 326 -14.06 -2.95 -17.78
N MET A 327 -13.79 -4.24 -17.62
CA MET A 327 -14.78 -5.28 -17.38
C MET A 327 -14.29 -6.13 -16.21
N GLY A 328 -15.03 -6.13 -15.10
CA GLY A 328 -14.73 -6.95 -13.92
C GLY A 328 -15.84 -7.98 -13.69
N SER A 329 -15.46 -9.22 -13.40
CA SER A 329 -16.38 -10.20 -12.84
C SER A 329 -16.70 -9.87 -11.38
N ARG A 330 -17.64 -10.56 -10.75
CA ARG A 330 -17.80 -10.50 -9.31
C ARG A 330 -16.50 -10.85 -8.62
N ARG A 331 -16.24 -10.25 -7.47
CA ARG A 331 -15.09 -10.50 -6.59
C ARG A 331 -13.73 -10.16 -7.24
N PHE A 332 -13.73 -9.18 -8.13
CA PHE A 332 -12.50 -8.63 -8.73
C PHE A 332 -12.39 -7.13 -8.48
N VAL A 333 -11.21 -6.70 -8.10
CA VAL A 333 -10.84 -5.30 -7.94
C VAL A 333 -9.66 -4.99 -8.84
N PHE A 334 -9.81 -3.99 -9.72
CA PHE A 334 -8.68 -3.46 -10.49
C PHE A 334 -7.66 -2.82 -9.54
N ASN A 335 -6.39 -3.04 -9.81
CA ASN A 335 -5.31 -2.53 -8.99
C ASN A 335 -5.37 -3.07 -7.54
N TYR A 336 -5.61 -4.39 -7.39
CA TYR A 336 -5.75 -5.01 -6.07
C TYR A 336 -4.57 -4.66 -5.15
N TRP A 337 -3.34 -4.73 -5.65
CA TRP A 337 -2.14 -4.25 -4.96
C TRP A 337 -1.91 -2.79 -5.35
N ASP A 338 -2.55 -1.89 -4.65
CA ASP A 338 -2.48 -0.45 -4.85
C ASP A 338 -1.54 0.24 -3.83
N ARG A 339 -1.53 1.57 -3.82
CA ARG A 339 -0.68 2.37 -2.95
C ARG A 339 -0.92 2.11 -1.47
N ALA A 340 -2.15 1.88 -1.09
CA ALA A 340 -2.56 1.70 0.30
C ALA A 340 -2.69 0.22 0.71
N TYR A 341 -2.18 -0.71 -0.12
CA TYR A 341 -2.36 -2.13 0.11
C TYR A 341 -1.85 -2.57 1.48
N ASP A 342 -0.63 -2.19 1.87
CA ASP A 342 -0.02 -2.64 3.13
C ASP A 342 -0.83 -2.24 4.36
N VAL A 343 -1.46 -1.06 4.35
CA VAL A 343 -2.32 -0.58 5.46
C VAL A 343 -3.77 -1.06 5.37
N ASN A 344 -4.17 -1.66 4.24
CA ASN A 344 -5.54 -2.11 3.99
C ASN A 344 -5.64 -3.61 3.70
N ARG A 345 -4.57 -4.37 3.86
CA ARG A 345 -4.60 -5.81 3.60
C ARG A 345 -5.27 -6.62 4.70
N VAL A 346 -5.33 -6.06 5.91
CA VAL A 346 -5.99 -6.64 7.07
C VAL A 346 -6.73 -5.56 7.85
N PHE A 347 -7.87 -5.92 8.45
CA PHE A 347 -8.72 -5.04 9.23
C PHE A 347 -9.09 -5.73 10.53
N VAL A 348 -9.16 -4.98 11.61
CA VAL A 348 -9.68 -5.41 12.91
C VAL A 348 -10.90 -4.56 13.22
N ASP A 349 -12.02 -5.21 13.46
CA ASP A 349 -13.27 -4.56 13.87
C ASP A 349 -14.02 -5.38 14.94
N ALA A 350 -15.19 -4.94 15.34
CA ALA A 350 -16.00 -5.63 16.35
C ALA A 350 -16.41 -7.06 15.97
N SER A 351 -16.30 -7.46 14.71
CA SER A 351 -16.58 -8.82 14.23
C SER A 351 -15.34 -9.71 14.20
N GLY A 352 -14.16 -9.15 14.45
CA GLY A 352 -12.87 -9.84 14.46
C GLY A 352 -11.92 -9.37 13.40
N VAL A 353 -10.98 -10.24 13.03
CA VAL A 353 -9.98 -9.98 11.99
C VAL A 353 -10.54 -10.37 10.63
N SER A 354 -10.40 -9.50 9.65
CA SER A 354 -10.76 -9.75 8.26
C SER A 354 -9.67 -9.21 7.32
N THR A 355 -9.48 -9.88 6.18
CA THR A 355 -8.50 -9.48 5.18
C THR A 355 -9.15 -8.75 4.01
N ARG A 356 -8.34 -8.07 3.21
CA ARG A 356 -8.81 -7.44 1.97
C ARG A 356 -9.41 -8.46 1.00
N GLU A 357 -8.88 -9.68 0.96
CA GLU A 357 -9.43 -10.77 0.18
C GLU A 357 -10.83 -11.14 0.65
N SER A 358 -11.02 -11.33 1.96
CA SER A 358 -12.32 -11.71 2.54
C SER A 358 -13.42 -10.70 2.21
N GLN A 359 -13.09 -9.45 1.89
CA GLN A 359 -14.02 -8.40 1.50
C GLN A 359 -14.34 -8.39 -0.01
N LEU A 360 -13.71 -9.24 -0.82
CA LEU A 360 -13.93 -9.22 -2.28
C LEU A 360 -15.36 -9.58 -2.68
N TYR A 361 -16.11 -10.30 -1.86
CA TYR A 361 -17.52 -10.58 -2.14
C TYR A 361 -18.39 -9.32 -2.26
N LEU A 362 -17.94 -8.19 -1.70
CA LEU A 362 -18.66 -6.92 -1.81
C LEU A 362 -18.67 -6.35 -3.24
N TYR A 363 -17.75 -6.81 -4.09
CA TYR A 363 -17.58 -6.29 -5.45
C TYR A 363 -18.39 -7.12 -6.45
N GLY A 364 -19.44 -6.50 -7.00
CA GLY A 364 -20.28 -7.06 -8.06
C GLY A 364 -19.59 -7.01 -9.42
N LYS A 365 -20.22 -7.66 -10.41
CA LYS A 365 -19.79 -7.57 -11.80
C LYS A 365 -20.02 -6.16 -12.33
N LEU A 366 -18.95 -5.50 -12.81
CA LEU A 366 -18.99 -4.14 -13.30
C LEU A 366 -18.33 -4.02 -14.68
N ASN A 367 -18.82 -3.11 -15.52
CA ASN A 367 -18.15 -2.70 -16.74
C ASN A 367 -18.33 -1.21 -17.01
N GLY A 368 -17.37 -0.57 -17.67
CA GLY A 368 -17.45 0.85 -17.96
C GLY A 368 -16.11 1.47 -18.31
N PHE A 369 -16.02 2.77 -18.12
CA PHE A 369 -14.86 3.56 -18.53
C PHE A 369 -14.11 4.08 -17.30
N TYR A 370 -12.80 4.10 -17.43
CA TYR A 370 -11.89 4.79 -16.54
C TYR A 370 -11.01 5.73 -17.36
N VAL A 371 -10.91 6.98 -16.95
CA VAL A 371 -10.07 7.99 -17.59
C VAL A 371 -9.28 8.71 -16.52
N GLN A 372 -7.99 8.94 -16.76
CA GLN A 372 -7.12 9.74 -15.91
C GLN A 372 -6.38 10.75 -16.76
N ALA A 373 -6.22 11.94 -16.24
CA ALA A 373 -5.44 13.02 -16.86
C ALA A 373 -4.50 13.61 -15.81
N ASP A 374 -3.21 13.64 -16.14
CA ASP A 374 -2.18 14.28 -15.33
C ASP A 374 -1.60 15.44 -16.13
N MET A 375 -1.55 16.63 -15.54
CA MET A 375 -1.07 17.82 -16.17
C MET A 375 -0.04 18.54 -15.30
N SER A 376 1.16 18.73 -15.82
CA SER A 376 2.19 19.55 -15.18
C SER A 376 2.16 20.97 -15.75
N VAL A 377 1.94 21.94 -14.87
CA VAL A 377 1.87 23.37 -15.23
C VAL A 377 3.15 24.06 -14.75
N MET A 378 3.94 24.59 -15.68
CA MET A 378 5.19 25.33 -15.44
C MET A 378 6.21 24.57 -14.58
N ASN A 379 6.13 23.24 -14.49
CA ASN A 379 6.84 22.40 -13.53
C ASN A 379 6.59 22.77 -12.04
N LEU A 380 5.65 23.64 -11.77
CA LEU A 380 5.30 24.10 -10.42
C LEU A 380 4.16 23.31 -9.82
N PHE A 381 3.14 23.02 -10.62
CA PHE A 381 1.96 22.27 -10.20
C PHE A 381 1.79 21.04 -11.05
N THR A 382 1.43 19.93 -10.42
CA THR A 382 0.88 18.77 -11.11
C THR A 382 -0.56 18.57 -10.65
N LEU A 383 -1.48 18.67 -11.60
CA LEU A 383 -2.89 18.35 -11.41
C LEU A 383 -3.13 16.95 -11.95
N SER A 384 -3.66 16.08 -11.11
CA SER A 384 -4.07 14.74 -11.49
C SER A 384 -5.55 14.58 -11.25
N SER A 385 -6.28 14.11 -12.25
CA SER A 385 -7.72 13.90 -12.16
C SER A 385 -8.08 12.55 -12.76
N GLY A 386 -8.84 11.76 -12.01
CA GLY A 386 -9.37 10.47 -12.44
C GLY A 386 -10.90 10.46 -12.41
N TYR A 387 -11.50 9.88 -13.41
CA TYR A 387 -12.94 9.65 -13.48
C TYR A 387 -13.25 8.21 -13.85
N GLN A 388 -14.08 7.58 -13.05
CA GLN A 388 -14.60 6.24 -13.30
C GLN A 388 -16.11 6.28 -13.47
N TYR A 389 -16.60 5.56 -14.46
CA TYR A 389 -18.01 5.32 -14.69
C TYR A 389 -18.24 3.85 -15.01
N MET A 390 -18.72 3.10 -14.02
CA MET A 390 -18.96 1.67 -14.13
C MET A 390 -20.43 1.36 -13.89
N LYS A 391 -20.95 0.36 -14.59
CA LYS A 391 -22.32 -0.14 -14.42
C LYS A 391 -22.31 -1.64 -14.17
N GLY A 392 -23.25 -2.11 -13.36
CA GLY A 392 -23.44 -3.55 -13.18
C GLY A 392 -24.15 -3.92 -11.90
N GLU A 393 -23.48 -4.67 -11.06
CA GLU A 393 -24.02 -5.27 -9.84
C GLU A 393 -23.42 -4.64 -8.58
N LYS A 394 -24.16 -4.68 -7.48
CA LYS A 394 -23.72 -4.34 -6.13
C LYS A 394 -24.17 -5.43 -5.17
N TRP A 395 -23.35 -5.75 -4.18
CA TRP A 395 -23.75 -6.61 -3.08
C TRP A 395 -24.70 -5.87 -2.15
N ASP A 396 -25.86 -6.46 -1.92
CA ASP A 396 -26.82 -6.00 -0.94
C ASP A 396 -26.65 -6.83 0.34
N LYS A 397 -26.21 -6.17 1.42
CA LYS A 397 -25.94 -6.82 2.72
C LYS A 397 -27.21 -7.30 3.43
N ASP A 398 -28.34 -6.61 3.20
CA ASP A 398 -29.60 -6.94 3.86
C ASP A 398 -30.27 -8.16 3.20
N LEU A 399 -30.06 -8.31 1.90
CA LEU A 399 -30.63 -9.40 1.10
C LEU A 399 -29.64 -10.54 0.83
N ASN A 400 -28.37 -10.41 1.24
CA ASN A 400 -27.28 -11.35 0.98
C ASN A 400 -27.23 -11.81 -0.49
N LYS A 401 -27.32 -10.85 -1.44
CA LYS A 401 -27.28 -11.15 -2.88
C LYS A 401 -26.75 -9.99 -3.68
N TYR A 402 -26.35 -10.27 -4.93
CA TYR A 402 -26.00 -9.22 -5.89
C TYR A 402 -27.27 -8.67 -6.56
N GLU A 403 -27.43 -7.35 -6.51
CA GLU A 403 -28.46 -6.63 -7.22
C GLU A 403 -27.92 -5.93 -8.45
N THR A 404 -28.72 -5.91 -9.54
CA THR A 404 -28.38 -5.25 -10.80
C THR A 404 -28.84 -3.79 -10.80
N GLY A 405 -28.23 -2.96 -11.66
CA GLY A 405 -28.62 -1.57 -11.86
C GLY A 405 -27.74 -0.56 -11.12
N GLU A 406 -26.72 -1.03 -10.43
CA GLU A 406 -25.73 -0.13 -9.80
C GLU A 406 -24.98 0.69 -10.83
N THR A 407 -24.75 1.95 -10.51
CA THR A 407 -23.90 2.84 -11.26
C THR A 407 -22.86 3.42 -10.31
N ASN A 408 -21.62 2.95 -10.43
CA ASN A 408 -20.48 3.46 -9.68
C ASN A 408 -19.85 4.63 -10.46
N LYS A 409 -19.90 5.82 -9.87
CA LYS A 409 -19.26 7.03 -10.41
C LYS A 409 -18.29 7.55 -9.36
N THR A 410 -17.04 7.64 -9.73
CA THR A 410 -16.00 8.16 -8.86
C THR A 410 -15.22 9.23 -9.60
N PHE A 411 -15.08 10.39 -8.99
CA PHE A 411 -14.17 11.44 -9.44
C PHE A 411 -13.20 11.72 -8.31
N LEU A 412 -11.92 11.73 -8.64
CA LEU A 412 -10.86 12.12 -7.73
C LEU A 412 -9.94 13.12 -8.44
N SER A 413 -9.52 14.13 -7.70
CA SER A 413 -8.54 15.10 -8.20
C SER A 413 -7.55 15.44 -7.10
N THR A 414 -6.28 15.51 -7.47
CA THR A 414 -5.19 15.91 -6.57
C THR A 414 -4.38 17.02 -7.21
N ILE A 415 -3.91 17.96 -6.40
CA ILE A 415 -2.97 19.00 -6.81
C ILE A 415 -1.71 18.83 -5.98
N SER A 416 -0.60 18.59 -6.67
CA SER A 416 0.73 18.54 -6.05
C SER A 416 1.50 19.80 -6.47
N ILE A 417 2.21 20.40 -5.53
CA ILE A 417 3.08 21.55 -5.80
C ILE A 417 4.52 21.02 -5.85
N ASN A 418 5.24 21.35 -6.92
CA ASN A 418 6.65 21.06 -7.01
C ASN A 418 7.45 22.09 -6.19
N PRO A 419 8.00 21.69 -5.05
CA PRO A 419 8.61 22.62 -4.11
C PRO A 419 9.94 23.19 -4.59
N SER A 420 10.58 22.58 -5.58
CA SER A 420 11.89 23.05 -6.09
C SER A 420 11.89 24.49 -6.62
N LEU A 421 10.70 25.06 -6.86
CA LEU A 421 10.51 26.43 -7.34
C LEU A 421 10.06 27.43 -6.26
N ILE A 422 9.75 26.93 -5.05
CA ILE A 422 9.36 27.77 -3.93
C ILE A 422 10.51 27.75 -2.92
N PRO A 423 11.26 28.86 -2.77
CA PRO A 423 12.31 28.91 -1.77
C PRO A 423 11.77 28.53 -0.38
N ARG A 424 12.29 27.48 0.24
CA ARG A 424 11.96 26.96 1.58
C ARG A 424 10.70 26.10 1.72
N VAL A 425 10.05 25.69 0.63
CA VAL A 425 8.94 24.71 0.69
C VAL A 425 9.24 23.54 -0.24
N GLU A 426 9.19 22.30 0.25
CA GLU A 426 9.63 21.14 -0.52
C GLU A 426 8.50 20.19 -0.95
N LYS A 427 7.34 20.23 -0.31
CA LYS A 427 6.12 19.56 -0.77
C LYS A 427 4.88 20.21 -0.17
N ALA A 428 3.88 20.49 -1.01
CA ALA A 428 2.54 20.82 -0.57
C ALA A 428 1.54 20.06 -1.45
N GLU A 429 0.65 19.32 -0.84
CA GLU A 429 -0.41 18.56 -1.52
C GLU A 429 -1.75 18.93 -0.90
N ALA A 430 -2.79 19.03 -1.75
CA ALA A 430 -4.17 19.17 -1.32
C ALA A 430 -5.00 18.05 -1.96
N PHE A 431 -5.86 17.42 -1.15
CA PHE A 431 -6.72 16.30 -1.55
C PHE A 431 -8.18 16.71 -1.59
#